data_05615b428b56f7b68ae9602283eb8300
#
_entry.id   05615b428b56f7b68ae9602283eb8300
#
_cell.length_a   1.000
_cell.length_b   1.000
_cell.length_c   1.000
_cell.angle_alpha   90.00
_cell.angle_beta   90.00
_cell.angle_gamma   90.00
#
_symmetry.space_group_name_H-M   'P 1'
#
loop_
_entity.id
_entity.type
_entity.pdbx_description
1 polymer ?
#
loop_
_entity_poly.entity_id
_entity_poly.type
_entity_poly.pdbx_seq_one_letter_code
_entity_poly.pdbx_strand_id
1 'polypeptide(L)'
;WPSFIGDICGASKNSEILCENNMHILRLLSEEVFDFSKDSMTTAKIRTLKESLNTEFAEIFKLCIFVLGASSRPQLISATLRTLKAFLSWIPLGYLFETDLIRTLIERFFAAAQFRNAALECLTEIASLADLEPKYDAKVVQLYVGVLQALGQVVPPNASLASAFEATG
;
A
#
# COMPACT_ATOMS: atom_id res chain seq x y z
N TRP A 1 1.80 2.71 26.24
CA TRP A 1 2.89 3.01 25.30
C TRP A 1 2.36 3.93 24.21
N PRO A 2 2.39 5.26 24.44
CA PRO A 2 1.69 6.21 23.57
C PRO A 2 2.39 6.49 22.22
N SER A 3 3.67 6.09 22.03
CA SER A 3 4.48 6.41 20.84
C SER A 3 5.04 5.16 20.12
N PHE A 4 4.40 4.01 20.29
CA PHE A 4 4.96 2.75 19.79
C PHE A 4 5.12 2.71 18.26
N ILE A 5 4.25 3.41 17.50
CA ILE A 5 4.35 3.51 16.04
C ILE A 5 5.58 4.33 15.64
N GLY A 6 5.80 5.47 16.29
CA GLY A 6 7.00 6.27 16.09
C GLY A 6 8.28 5.50 16.42
N ASP A 7 8.27 4.69 17.48
CA ASP A 7 9.40 3.84 17.86
C ASP A 7 9.66 2.75 16.83
N ILE A 8 8.60 2.09 16.30
CA ILE A 8 8.70 1.10 15.21
C ILE A 8 9.28 1.76 13.95
N CYS A 9 8.76 2.92 13.55
CA CYS A 9 9.24 3.65 12.39
C CYS A 9 10.69 4.12 12.57
N GLY A 10 11.05 4.58 13.76
CA GLY A 10 12.41 4.99 14.11
C GLY A 10 13.41 3.81 14.04
N ALA A 11 13.06 2.68 14.65
CA ALA A 11 13.87 1.46 14.64
C ALA A 11 14.08 0.89 13.22
N SER A 12 13.11 1.08 12.35
CA SER A 12 13.16 0.62 10.94
C SER A 12 14.29 1.24 10.12
N LYS A 13 14.82 2.38 10.56
CA LYS A 13 15.92 3.09 9.88
C LYS A 13 17.29 2.43 10.12
N ASN A 14 17.40 1.53 11.09
CA ASN A 14 18.69 0.95 11.50
C ASN A 14 19.12 -0.26 10.65
N SER A 15 18.18 -1.00 10.07
CA SER A 15 18.46 -2.22 9.31
C SER A 15 17.28 -2.57 8.40
N GLU A 16 17.57 -2.98 7.16
CA GLU A 16 16.53 -3.43 6.22
C GLU A 16 15.78 -4.68 6.71
N ILE A 17 16.46 -5.60 7.41
CA ILE A 17 15.83 -6.80 7.99
C ILE A 17 14.85 -6.39 9.10
N LEU A 18 15.27 -5.48 9.97
CA LEU A 18 14.40 -4.97 11.02
C LEU A 18 13.23 -4.17 10.43
N CYS A 19 13.49 -3.38 9.39
CA CYS A 19 12.45 -2.65 8.67
C CYS A 19 11.42 -3.61 8.06
N GLU A 20 11.83 -4.71 7.43
CA GLU A 20 10.95 -5.73 6.87
C GLU A 20 10.03 -6.33 7.95
N ASN A 21 10.60 -6.74 9.11
CA ASN A 21 9.81 -7.24 10.23
C ASN A 21 8.82 -6.18 10.75
N ASN A 22 9.26 -4.95 10.87
CA ASN A 22 8.42 -3.84 11.32
C ASN A 22 7.30 -3.52 10.33
N MET A 23 7.53 -3.64 9.02
CA MET A 23 6.46 -3.57 8.01
C MET A 23 5.39 -4.64 8.25
N HIS A 24 5.78 -5.87 8.55
CA HIS A 24 4.81 -6.92 8.90
C HIS A 24 4.02 -6.59 10.16
N ILE A 25 4.67 -6.06 11.21
CA ILE A 25 4.00 -5.63 12.45
C ILE A 25 2.98 -4.52 12.15
N LEU A 26 3.37 -3.48 11.42
CA LEU A 26 2.48 -2.37 11.05
C LEU A 26 1.28 -2.86 10.24
N ARG A 27 1.49 -3.77 9.28
CA ARG A 27 0.41 -4.40 8.52
C ARG A 27 -0.59 -5.13 9.41
N LEU A 28 -0.10 -6.01 10.29
CA LEU A 28 -0.94 -6.76 11.22
C LEU A 28 -1.71 -5.85 12.17
N LEU A 29 -1.09 -4.76 12.63
CA LEU A 29 -1.78 -3.76 13.45
C LEU A 29 -2.93 -3.09 12.69
N SER A 30 -2.72 -2.75 11.41
CA SER A 30 -3.79 -2.20 10.57
C SER A 30 -4.91 -3.20 10.37
N GLU A 31 -4.59 -4.43 9.98
CA GLU A 31 -5.57 -5.49 9.74
C GLU A 31 -6.40 -5.80 11.01
N GLU A 32 -5.77 -5.84 12.18
CA GLU A 32 -6.47 -6.11 13.46
C GLU A 32 -7.41 -4.97 13.87
N VAL A 33 -7.03 -3.72 13.57
CA VAL A 33 -7.81 -2.53 13.96
C VAL A 33 -8.99 -2.27 13.05
N PHE A 34 -8.84 -2.55 11.75
CA PHE A 34 -9.83 -2.22 10.73
C PHE A 34 -10.63 -3.43 10.23
N ASP A 35 -10.22 -4.66 10.56
CA ASP A 35 -11.01 -5.86 10.30
C ASP A 35 -12.02 -6.08 11.44
N PHE A 36 -13.21 -5.48 11.27
CA PHE A 36 -14.32 -5.58 12.24
C PHE A 36 -14.90 -6.99 12.40
N SER A 37 -14.45 -7.98 11.63
CA SER A 37 -14.91 -9.37 11.71
C SER A 37 -14.24 -10.15 12.85
N LYS A 38 -13.18 -9.62 13.45
CA LYS A 38 -12.42 -10.28 14.52
C LYS A 38 -12.79 -9.72 15.89
N ASP A 39 -13.58 -10.46 16.65
CA ASP A 39 -13.96 -10.17 18.06
C ASP A 39 -12.79 -10.26 19.07
N SER A 40 -11.55 -10.12 18.63
CA SER A 40 -10.36 -10.41 19.46
C SER A 40 -9.96 -9.29 20.41
N MET A 41 -10.40 -8.05 20.16
CA MET A 41 -10.08 -6.89 20.99
C MET A 41 -11.29 -6.21 21.60
N THR A 42 -11.14 -5.62 22.80
CA THR A 42 -12.18 -4.76 23.37
C THR A 42 -12.32 -3.46 22.60
N THR A 43 -13.53 -2.93 22.48
CA THR A 43 -13.88 -1.69 21.78
C THR A 43 -12.98 -0.50 22.21
N ALA A 44 -12.63 -0.43 23.51
CA ALA A 44 -11.75 0.61 24.03
C ALA A 44 -10.32 0.51 23.48
N LYS A 45 -9.75 -0.71 23.39
CA LYS A 45 -8.42 -0.93 22.81
C LYS A 45 -8.38 -0.59 21.32
N ILE A 46 -9.40 -1.01 20.57
CA ILE A 46 -9.54 -0.69 19.15
C ILE A 46 -9.56 0.82 18.94
N ARG A 47 -10.35 1.55 19.73
CA ARG A 47 -10.43 3.00 19.65
C ARG A 47 -9.08 3.68 19.89
N THR A 48 -8.38 3.31 20.97
CA THR A 48 -7.06 3.88 21.30
C THR A 48 -6.05 3.60 20.17
N LEU A 49 -6.06 2.38 19.62
CA LEU A 49 -5.14 2.02 18.54
C LEU A 49 -5.46 2.77 17.24
N LYS A 50 -6.75 2.95 16.90
CA LYS A 50 -7.17 3.81 15.78
C LYS A 50 -6.69 5.24 15.92
N GLU A 51 -6.84 5.81 17.11
CA GLU A 51 -6.39 7.19 17.41
C GLU A 51 -4.86 7.32 17.24
N SER A 52 -4.09 6.35 17.73
CA SER A 52 -2.63 6.31 17.54
C SER A 52 -2.25 6.17 16.06
N LEU A 53 -2.87 5.23 15.34
CA LEU A 53 -2.61 5.04 13.91
C LEU A 53 -2.94 6.30 13.09
N ASN A 54 -4.07 6.96 13.36
CA ASN A 54 -4.44 8.20 12.68
C ASN A 54 -3.46 9.35 12.98
N THR A 55 -2.98 9.45 14.21
CA THR A 55 -2.06 10.51 14.62
C THR A 55 -0.66 10.30 14.03
N GLU A 56 -0.19 9.07 14.02
CA GLU A 56 1.18 8.73 13.61
C GLU A 56 1.28 8.22 12.17
N PHE A 57 0.16 8.17 11.42
CA PHE A 57 0.13 7.65 10.05
C PHE A 57 1.13 8.34 9.12
N ALA A 58 1.34 9.64 9.29
CA ALA A 58 2.31 10.38 8.48
C ALA A 58 3.73 9.78 8.54
N GLU A 59 4.13 9.24 9.68
CA GLU A 59 5.44 8.59 9.85
C GLU A 59 5.47 7.22 9.15
N ILE A 60 4.37 6.44 9.23
CA ILE A 60 4.25 5.17 8.50
C ILE A 60 4.33 5.44 6.99
N PHE A 61 3.58 6.43 6.49
CA PHE A 61 3.59 6.78 5.07
C PHE A 61 4.98 7.23 4.60
N LYS A 62 5.64 8.11 5.35
CA LYS A 62 7.01 8.54 5.04
C LYS A 62 7.98 7.36 5.01
N LEU A 63 7.87 6.42 5.95
CA LEU A 63 8.68 5.21 5.96
C LEU A 63 8.43 4.35 4.72
N CYS A 64 7.16 4.12 4.35
CA CYS A 64 6.81 3.37 3.13
C CYS A 64 7.40 4.04 1.88
N ILE A 65 7.20 5.34 1.70
CA ILE A 65 7.73 6.07 0.54
C ILE A 65 9.26 6.05 0.51
N PHE A 66 9.91 6.21 1.65
CA PHE A 66 11.37 6.11 1.76
C PHE A 66 11.88 4.73 1.32
N VAL A 67 11.29 3.66 1.84
CA VAL A 67 11.68 2.27 1.48
C VAL A 67 11.44 2.01 0.00
N LEU A 68 10.27 2.38 -0.52
CA LEU A 68 9.94 2.22 -1.94
C LEU A 68 10.87 3.03 -2.85
N GLY A 69 11.43 4.15 -2.36
CA GLY A 69 12.37 4.97 -3.09
C GLY A 69 13.83 4.47 -3.03
N ALA A 70 14.27 3.99 -1.87
CA ALA A 70 15.68 3.77 -1.56
C ALA A 70 16.11 2.30 -1.57
N SER A 71 15.23 1.36 -1.18
CA SER A 71 15.61 -0.06 -1.09
C SER A 71 15.62 -0.74 -2.45
N SER A 72 16.59 -1.65 -2.62
CA SER A 72 16.66 -2.60 -3.74
C SER A 72 16.33 -4.03 -3.32
N ARG A 73 16.03 -4.26 -2.03
CA ARG A 73 15.73 -5.58 -1.46
C ARG A 73 14.29 -6.00 -1.78
N PRO A 74 14.08 -7.07 -2.60
CA PRO A 74 12.73 -7.43 -3.05
C PRO A 74 11.77 -7.79 -1.92
N GLN A 75 12.25 -8.46 -0.88
CA GLN A 75 11.45 -8.87 0.27
C GLN A 75 10.91 -7.65 1.03
N LEU A 76 11.78 -6.67 1.29
CA LEU A 76 11.38 -5.44 1.98
C LEU A 76 10.41 -4.61 1.13
N ILE A 77 10.65 -4.48 -0.19
CA ILE A 77 9.74 -3.79 -1.11
C ILE A 77 8.36 -4.47 -1.10
N SER A 78 8.33 -5.80 -1.21
CA SER A 78 7.07 -6.57 -1.18
C SER A 78 6.33 -6.43 0.15
N ALA A 79 7.05 -6.49 1.28
CA ALA A 79 6.48 -6.26 2.61
C ALA A 79 5.89 -4.85 2.71
N THR A 80 6.60 -3.83 2.20
CA THR A 80 6.16 -2.44 2.21
C THR A 80 4.90 -2.21 1.35
N LEU A 81 4.83 -2.80 0.16
CA LEU A 81 3.63 -2.71 -0.70
C LEU A 81 2.40 -3.34 -0.01
N ARG A 82 2.57 -4.50 0.62
CA ARG A 82 1.49 -5.16 1.38
C ARG A 82 1.07 -4.35 2.60
N THR A 83 2.02 -3.75 3.30
CA THR A 83 1.75 -2.86 4.43
C THR A 83 0.98 -1.64 3.95
N LEU A 84 1.46 -0.98 2.89
CA LEU A 84 0.78 0.17 2.30
C LEU A 84 -0.67 -0.18 1.94
N LYS A 85 -0.91 -1.31 1.25
CA LYS A 85 -2.25 -1.78 0.91
C LYS A 85 -3.19 -1.82 2.13
N ALA A 86 -2.72 -2.34 3.27
CA ALA A 86 -3.53 -2.44 4.48
C ALA A 86 -3.96 -1.08 5.06
N PHE A 87 -3.31 0.01 4.65
CA PHE A 87 -3.65 1.37 5.07
C PHE A 87 -4.50 2.14 4.05
N LEU A 88 -4.46 1.76 2.75
CA LEU A 88 -5.05 2.55 1.65
C LEU A 88 -6.56 2.82 1.79
N SER A 89 -7.30 1.91 2.42
CA SER A 89 -8.76 2.02 2.57
C SER A 89 -9.22 3.11 3.54
N TRP A 90 -8.34 3.62 4.40
CA TRP A 90 -8.72 4.55 5.47
C TRP A 90 -7.81 5.77 5.65
N ILE A 91 -6.73 5.87 4.88
CA ILE A 91 -5.83 7.02 4.96
C ILE A 91 -6.44 8.27 4.34
N PRO A 92 -6.03 9.47 4.78
CA PRO A 92 -6.50 10.71 4.14
C PRO A 92 -6.15 10.75 2.66
N LEU A 93 -7.13 11.14 1.81
CA LEU A 93 -7.04 11.12 0.35
C LEU A 93 -5.87 11.94 -0.22
N GLY A 94 -5.41 12.98 0.49
CA GLY A 94 -4.24 13.76 0.10
C GLY A 94 -2.97 12.92 -0.04
N TYR A 95 -2.78 11.91 0.79
CA TYR A 95 -1.63 11.00 0.67
C TYR A 95 -1.66 10.17 -0.63
N LEU A 96 -2.85 9.91 -1.17
CA LEU A 96 -3.04 9.15 -2.40
C LEU A 96 -2.94 10.05 -3.64
N PHE A 97 -3.69 11.16 -3.65
CA PHE A 97 -3.93 11.94 -4.85
C PHE A 97 -3.06 13.21 -4.97
N GLU A 98 -2.44 13.66 -3.87
CA GLU A 98 -1.60 14.86 -3.86
C GLU A 98 -0.10 14.53 -3.78
N THR A 99 0.26 13.23 -3.86
CA THR A 99 1.63 12.73 -3.92
C THR A 99 1.90 11.97 -5.21
N ASP A 100 3.15 11.56 -5.43
CA ASP A 100 3.55 10.72 -6.57
C ASP A 100 3.29 9.22 -6.37
N LEU A 101 2.53 8.84 -5.33
CA LEU A 101 2.33 7.43 -4.98
C LEU A 101 1.75 6.62 -6.13
N ILE A 102 0.62 7.06 -6.71
CA ILE A 102 -0.07 6.36 -7.81
C ILE A 102 0.86 6.19 -9.00
N ARG A 103 1.55 7.26 -9.39
CA ARG A 103 2.52 7.22 -10.48
C ARG A 103 3.65 6.21 -10.19
N THR A 104 4.19 6.23 -9.00
CA THR A 104 5.26 5.31 -8.58
C THR A 104 4.79 3.86 -8.60
N LEU A 105 3.57 3.58 -8.14
CA LEU A 105 2.97 2.24 -8.19
C LEU A 105 2.85 1.74 -9.63
N ILE A 106 2.38 2.58 -10.57
CA ILE A 106 2.19 2.22 -11.97
C ILE A 106 3.53 2.05 -12.68
N GLU A 107 4.37 3.08 -12.67
CA GLU A 107 5.56 3.15 -13.53
C GLU A 107 6.70 2.26 -13.04
N ARG A 108 6.84 2.09 -11.72
CA ARG A 108 7.96 1.35 -11.15
C ARG A 108 7.58 -0.06 -10.72
N PHE A 109 6.51 -0.22 -9.97
CA PHE A 109 6.20 -1.51 -9.34
C PHE A 109 5.27 -2.38 -10.18
N PHE A 110 4.27 -1.81 -10.84
CA PHE A 110 3.42 -2.57 -11.76
C PHE A 110 4.19 -3.00 -13.02
N ALA A 111 5.12 -2.20 -13.51
CA ALA A 111 5.99 -2.56 -14.62
C ALA A 111 6.92 -3.75 -14.29
N ALA A 112 7.39 -3.85 -13.04
CA ALA A 112 8.28 -4.91 -12.59
C ALA A 112 7.50 -6.20 -12.27
N ALA A 113 7.78 -7.30 -12.99
CA ALA A 113 7.05 -8.56 -12.86
C ALA A 113 6.94 -9.07 -11.41
N GLN A 114 8.03 -9.00 -10.66
CA GLN A 114 8.11 -9.47 -9.27
C GLN A 114 7.24 -8.68 -8.28
N PHE A 115 6.85 -7.43 -8.59
CA PHE A 115 6.04 -6.57 -7.72
C PHE A 115 4.66 -6.28 -8.28
N ARG A 116 4.39 -6.69 -9.53
CA ARG A 116 3.19 -6.36 -10.28
C ARG A 116 1.91 -6.65 -9.53
N ASN A 117 1.79 -7.86 -8.98
CA ASN A 117 0.58 -8.25 -8.26
C ASN A 117 0.36 -7.40 -7.01
N ALA A 118 1.39 -7.15 -6.21
CA ALA A 118 1.29 -6.31 -5.01
C ALA A 118 0.98 -4.84 -5.36
N ALA A 119 1.56 -4.32 -6.44
CA ALA A 119 1.25 -2.98 -6.93
C ALA A 119 -0.19 -2.89 -7.47
N LEU A 120 -0.64 -3.90 -8.22
CA LEU A 120 -2.02 -3.97 -8.72
C LEU A 120 -3.03 -4.03 -7.57
N GLU A 121 -2.75 -4.80 -6.52
CA GLU A 121 -3.60 -4.83 -5.32
C GLU A 121 -3.71 -3.45 -4.66
N CYS A 122 -2.61 -2.69 -4.54
CA CYS A 122 -2.65 -1.32 -4.05
C CYS A 122 -3.48 -0.40 -4.96
N LEU A 123 -3.29 -0.48 -6.28
CA LEU A 123 -4.03 0.33 -7.25
C LEU A 123 -5.52 -0.01 -7.25
N THR A 124 -5.88 -1.28 -7.08
CA THR A 124 -7.26 -1.74 -6.96
C THR A 124 -7.91 -1.18 -5.69
N GLU A 125 -7.21 -1.20 -4.57
CA GLU A 125 -7.69 -0.63 -3.31
C GLU A 125 -7.98 0.87 -3.46
N ILE A 126 -7.06 1.63 -4.07
CA ILE A 126 -7.26 3.06 -4.35
C ILE A 126 -8.46 3.29 -5.31
N ALA A 127 -8.60 2.45 -6.34
CA ALA A 127 -9.69 2.56 -7.31
C ALA A 127 -11.07 2.19 -6.73
N SER A 128 -11.10 1.41 -5.64
CA SER A 128 -12.34 1.01 -4.96
C SER A 128 -12.88 2.04 -3.96
N LEU A 129 -12.13 3.12 -3.71
CA LEU A 129 -12.56 4.15 -2.77
C LEU A 129 -13.84 4.83 -3.28
N ALA A 130 -14.85 4.90 -2.41
CA ALA A 130 -16.12 5.57 -2.67
C ALA A 130 -16.12 7.01 -2.10
N ASP A 131 -17.13 7.78 -2.48
CA ASP A 131 -17.42 9.12 -1.93
C ASP A 131 -16.23 10.10 -2.04
N LEU A 132 -15.49 10.04 -3.15
CA LEU A 132 -14.35 10.92 -3.39
C LEU A 132 -14.82 12.37 -3.61
N GLU A 133 -14.04 13.32 -3.10
CA GLU A 133 -14.28 14.73 -3.36
C GLU A 133 -14.08 15.03 -4.87
N PRO A 134 -14.94 15.87 -5.50
CA PRO A 134 -14.85 16.18 -6.94
C PRO A 134 -13.48 16.69 -7.41
N LYS A 135 -12.71 17.29 -6.50
CA LYS A 135 -11.34 17.77 -6.82
C LYS A 135 -10.40 16.64 -7.25
N TYR A 136 -10.72 15.37 -6.91
CA TYR A 136 -9.92 14.20 -7.25
C TYR A 136 -10.37 13.46 -8.51
N ASP A 137 -11.49 13.84 -9.15
CA ASP A 137 -12.04 13.15 -10.34
C ASP A 137 -11.00 13.01 -11.45
N ALA A 138 -10.29 14.09 -11.75
CA ALA A 138 -9.23 14.06 -12.77
C ALA A 138 -8.08 13.11 -12.41
N LYS A 139 -7.76 12.96 -11.13
CA LYS A 139 -6.73 12.04 -10.64
C LYS A 139 -7.17 10.59 -10.73
N VAL A 140 -8.44 10.33 -10.46
CA VAL A 140 -9.05 9.00 -10.61
C VAL A 140 -9.03 8.58 -12.08
N VAL A 141 -9.42 9.48 -13.01
CA VAL A 141 -9.32 9.22 -14.45
C VAL A 141 -7.87 8.92 -14.85
N GLN A 142 -6.90 9.70 -14.36
CA GLN A 142 -5.48 9.48 -14.63
C GLN A 142 -5.00 8.12 -14.12
N LEU A 143 -5.48 7.68 -12.95
CA LEU A 143 -5.19 6.35 -12.40
C LEU A 143 -5.67 5.26 -13.37
N TYR A 144 -6.93 5.28 -13.78
CA TYR A 144 -7.49 4.29 -14.72
C TYR A 144 -6.75 4.29 -16.06
N VAL A 145 -6.52 5.45 -16.65
CA VAL A 145 -5.80 5.58 -17.93
C VAL A 145 -4.37 5.04 -17.80
N GLY A 146 -3.66 5.41 -16.73
CA GLY A 146 -2.29 4.95 -16.48
C GLY A 146 -2.20 3.42 -16.30
N VAL A 147 -3.13 2.84 -15.53
CA VAL A 147 -3.18 1.38 -15.34
C VAL A 147 -3.49 0.65 -16.64
N LEU A 148 -4.46 1.13 -17.43
CA LEU A 148 -4.82 0.53 -18.72
C LEU A 148 -3.66 0.61 -19.73
N GLN A 149 -2.96 1.73 -19.78
CA GLN A 149 -1.78 1.88 -20.64
C GLN A 149 -0.65 0.92 -20.22
N ALA A 150 -0.37 0.84 -18.93
CA ALA A 150 0.65 -0.08 -18.40
C ALA A 150 0.26 -1.54 -18.61
N LEU A 151 -1.02 -1.89 -18.45
CA LEU A 151 -1.53 -3.23 -18.74
C LEU A 151 -1.35 -3.60 -20.21
N GLY A 152 -1.62 -2.68 -21.14
CA GLY A 152 -1.42 -2.90 -22.58
C GLY A 152 0.04 -3.17 -22.96
N GLN A 153 1.00 -2.70 -22.15
CA GLN A 153 2.43 -3.03 -22.35
C GLN A 153 2.80 -4.42 -21.82
N VAL A 154 2.11 -4.87 -20.77
CA VAL A 154 2.37 -6.16 -20.11
C VAL A 154 1.64 -7.30 -20.81
N VAL A 155 0.42 -7.07 -21.27
CA VAL A 155 -0.42 -8.04 -21.96
C VAL A 155 -0.59 -7.61 -23.42
N PRO A 156 0.14 -8.24 -24.37
CA PRO A 156 -0.03 -7.92 -25.78
C PRO A 156 -1.47 -8.12 -26.25
N PRO A 157 -1.97 -7.35 -27.22
CA PRO A 157 -3.37 -7.42 -27.68
C PRO A 157 -3.83 -8.80 -28.15
N ASN A 158 -2.88 -9.65 -28.58
CA ASN A 158 -3.15 -11.00 -29.07
C ASN A 158 -2.78 -12.12 -28.05
N ALA A 159 -2.45 -11.75 -26.81
CA ALA A 159 -2.13 -12.73 -25.79
C ALA A 159 -3.38 -13.51 -25.38
N SER A 160 -3.28 -14.82 -25.38
CA SER A 160 -4.29 -15.67 -24.74
C SER A 160 -4.12 -15.55 -23.22
N LEU A 161 -5.08 -14.91 -22.55
CA LEU A 161 -5.07 -14.78 -21.08
C LEU A 161 -5.08 -16.15 -20.39
N ALA A 162 -5.76 -17.15 -20.99
CA ALA A 162 -5.74 -18.52 -20.48
C ALA A 162 -4.34 -19.12 -20.50
N SER A 163 -3.62 -19.01 -21.63
CA SER A 163 -2.26 -19.53 -21.74
C SER A 163 -1.27 -18.77 -20.84
N ALA A 164 -1.46 -17.46 -20.66
CA ALA A 164 -0.63 -16.67 -19.77
C ALA A 164 -0.85 -17.06 -18.30
N PHE A 165 -2.08 -17.35 -17.90
CA PHE A 165 -2.43 -17.82 -16.56
C PHE A 165 -1.84 -19.21 -16.28
N GLU A 166 -1.97 -20.15 -17.23
CA GLU A 166 -1.40 -21.50 -17.11
C GLU A 166 0.14 -21.50 -17.02
N ALA A 167 0.80 -20.52 -17.66
CA ALA A 167 2.27 -20.39 -17.63
C ALA A 167 2.80 -19.79 -16.33
N THR A 168 1.95 -19.15 -15.52
CA THR A 168 2.34 -18.44 -14.28
C THR A 168 1.79 -19.08 -13.00
N GLY A 169 1.00 -20.16 -13.10
CA GLY A 169 0.37 -20.92 -12.02
C GLY A 169 1.31 -21.74 -11.15
#